data_09d9b430f14bfae698c9f8300d2cde20
#
_entry.id   09d9b430f14bfae698c9f8300d2cde20
#
_cell.length_a   1.000
_cell.length_b   1.000
_cell.length_c   1.000
_cell.angle_alpha   90.00
_cell.angle_beta   90.00
_cell.angle_gamma   90.00
#
_symmetry.space_group_name_H-M   'P 1'
#
loop_
_entity.id
_entity.type
_entity.pdbx_description
1 polymer ?
#
loop_
_entity_poly.entity_id
_entity_poly.type
_entity_poly.pdbx_seq_one_letter_code
_entity_poly.pdbx_strand_id
1 'polypeptide(L)'
;EIASCLVGSEMCIRDRGTIGFGLGTIATPIIALIRPELVPTLILLLALCISSYTLARTYRETSWRVVGISSLARIPGSLVGAWAIASLSPDGLSIFIGCAVLLAMTLSSLGWSPRPTTANTLIAGVASGILGTSTSIGGPPMALIMKRFDPNRTRGTLAGTFVLGTLISLIILTFNGQISDTQVTTAAAYFPLVVVGLIAANYLNRFIDRQLLNRIVIIVAISAALMLIVESALL
;
A
#
# COMPACT_ATOMS: atom_id res chain seq x y z
N GLU A 1 10.10 24.36 -26.89
CA GLU A 1 8.96 24.53 -25.97
C GLU A 1 8.19 23.22 -25.78
N ILE A 2 7.88 22.44 -26.85
CA ILE A 2 7.20 21.14 -26.72
C ILE A 2 8.06 20.12 -25.97
N ALA A 3 9.37 20.09 -26.21
CA ALA A 3 10.30 19.22 -25.48
C ALA A 3 10.41 19.58 -23.99
N SER A 4 10.36 20.87 -23.65
CA SER A 4 10.36 21.34 -22.27
C SER A 4 9.06 21.01 -21.55
N CYS A 5 7.94 21.04 -22.26
CA CYS A 5 6.63 20.64 -21.73
C CYS A 5 6.53 19.13 -21.50
N LEU A 6 7.09 18.32 -22.42
CA LEU A 6 7.18 16.87 -22.29
C LEU A 6 8.12 16.46 -21.13
N VAL A 7 9.28 17.08 -21.01
CA VAL A 7 10.21 16.87 -19.89
C VAL A 7 9.58 17.29 -18.57
N GLY A 8 8.84 18.40 -18.53
CA GLY A 8 8.10 18.83 -17.34
C GLY A 8 6.96 17.88 -16.96
N SER A 9 6.22 17.35 -17.95
CA SER A 9 5.15 16.36 -17.69
C SER A 9 5.72 15.00 -17.28
N GLU A 10 6.81 14.56 -17.89
CA GLU A 10 7.51 13.33 -17.51
C GLU A 10 8.13 13.43 -16.11
N MET A 11 8.71 14.60 -15.77
CA MET A 11 9.24 14.85 -14.44
C MET A 11 8.12 14.87 -13.37
N CYS A 12 6.94 15.38 -13.73
CA CYS A 12 5.76 15.39 -12.85
C CYS A 12 5.15 13.99 -12.67
N ILE A 13 5.19 13.12 -13.69
CA ILE A 13 4.76 11.71 -13.63
C ILE A 13 5.82 10.88 -12.89
N ARG A 14 7.09 11.20 -13.08
CA ARG A 14 8.26 10.51 -12.53
C ARG A 14 8.32 10.48 -11.00
N ASP A 15 7.73 11.47 -10.33
CA ASP A 15 7.83 11.65 -8.87
C ASP A 15 6.65 11.08 -8.08
N ARG A 16 5.57 10.67 -8.75
CA ARG A 16 4.28 10.42 -8.10
C ARG A 16 4.03 9.01 -7.55
N GLY A 17 4.92 8.04 -7.75
CA GLY A 17 4.44 6.66 -7.58
C GLY A 17 5.28 5.64 -6.83
N THR A 18 6.47 5.90 -6.37
CA THR A 18 7.39 4.78 -6.10
C THR A 18 7.84 4.52 -4.67
N ILE A 19 7.43 5.28 -3.66
CA ILE A 19 7.91 5.01 -2.30
C ILE A 19 6.73 4.80 -1.36
N GLY A 20 6.55 3.58 -0.90
CA GLY A 20 5.55 3.17 0.09
C GLY A 20 4.33 2.44 -0.48
N PHE A 21 3.91 2.72 -1.72
CA PHE A 21 2.74 2.10 -2.35
C PHE A 21 3.06 0.75 -2.99
N GLY A 22 4.28 0.58 -3.57
CA GLY A 22 4.65 -0.61 -4.32
C GLY A 22 4.93 -1.84 -3.47
N LEU A 23 5.33 -1.69 -2.20
CA LEU A 23 5.69 -2.84 -1.37
C LEU A 23 4.47 -3.75 -1.17
N GLY A 24 3.34 -3.22 -0.72
CA GLY A 24 2.14 -4.02 -0.49
C GLY A 24 1.59 -4.65 -1.76
N THR A 25 1.58 -3.93 -2.88
CA THR A 25 1.01 -4.43 -4.13
C THR A 25 1.81 -5.56 -4.79
N ILE A 26 3.14 -5.62 -4.55
CA ILE A 26 4.00 -6.69 -5.06
C ILE A 26 4.17 -7.78 -4.01
N ALA A 27 4.52 -7.40 -2.78
CA ALA A 27 4.87 -8.35 -1.74
C ALA A 27 3.66 -9.17 -1.27
N THR A 28 2.47 -8.57 -1.20
CA THR A 28 1.26 -9.27 -0.72
C THR A 28 0.93 -10.51 -1.55
N PRO A 29 0.75 -10.43 -2.89
CA PRO A 29 0.40 -11.62 -3.65
C PRO A 29 1.53 -12.65 -3.68
N ILE A 30 2.79 -12.23 -3.70
CA ILE A 30 3.93 -13.16 -3.69
C ILE A 30 4.02 -13.90 -2.35
N ILE A 31 3.88 -13.19 -1.24
CA ILE A 31 3.93 -13.82 0.10
C ILE A 31 2.68 -14.67 0.32
N ALA A 32 1.52 -14.25 -0.18
CA ALA A 32 0.28 -15.02 -0.09
C ALA A 32 0.36 -16.36 -0.84
N LEU A 33 1.08 -16.43 -1.97
CA LEU A 33 1.34 -17.68 -2.70
C LEU A 33 2.27 -18.65 -1.94
N ILE A 34 3.23 -18.12 -1.18
CA ILE A 34 4.26 -18.94 -0.50
C ILE A 34 3.80 -19.29 0.92
N ARG A 35 3.32 -18.30 1.66
CA ARG A 35 2.90 -18.40 3.07
C ARG A 35 1.76 -17.41 3.37
N PRO A 36 0.51 -17.77 3.06
CA PRO A 36 -0.64 -16.88 3.27
C PRO A 36 -0.83 -16.49 4.74
N GLU A 37 -0.39 -17.32 5.68
CA GLU A 37 -0.47 -17.06 7.12
C GLU A 37 0.37 -15.84 7.58
N LEU A 38 1.34 -15.37 6.80
CA LEU A 38 2.14 -14.19 7.12
C LEU A 38 1.48 -12.89 6.69
N VAL A 39 0.49 -12.95 5.80
CA VAL A 39 -0.29 -11.80 5.34
C VAL A 39 -1.51 -11.63 6.27
N PRO A 40 -1.88 -10.40 6.64
CA PRO A 40 -1.29 -9.10 6.27
C PRO A 40 -0.20 -8.60 7.22
N THR A 41 -0.04 -9.18 8.39
CA THR A 41 0.71 -8.63 9.53
C THR A 41 2.17 -8.35 9.20
N LEU A 42 2.87 -9.30 8.56
CA LEU A 42 4.28 -9.13 8.17
C LEU A 42 4.46 -7.87 7.32
N ILE A 43 3.62 -7.72 6.30
CA ILE A 43 3.73 -6.61 5.35
C ILE A 43 3.37 -5.29 6.02
N LEU A 44 2.39 -5.27 6.93
CA LEU A 44 2.03 -4.08 7.71
C LEU A 44 3.20 -3.61 8.59
N LEU A 45 3.89 -4.53 9.27
CA LEU A 45 5.06 -4.20 10.10
C LEU A 45 6.20 -3.61 9.26
N LEU A 46 6.51 -4.24 8.12
CA LEU A 46 7.53 -3.73 7.21
C LEU A 46 7.14 -2.37 6.60
N ALA A 47 5.87 -2.22 6.22
CA ALA A 47 5.33 -0.96 5.69
C ALA A 47 5.36 0.16 6.74
N LEU A 48 5.14 -0.15 8.02
CA LEU A 48 5.24 0.82 9.11
C LEU A 48 6.65 1.39 9.20
N CYS A 49 7.68 0.55 9.13
CA CYS A 49 9.07 0.98 9.17
C CYS A 49 9.42 1.90 8.01
N ILE A 50 9.05 1.49 6.78
CA ILE A 50 9.34 2.26 5.56
C ILE A 50 8.59 3.60 5.56
N SER A 51 7.32 3.57 5.96
CA SER A 51 6.48 4.78 6.00
C SER A 51 6.95 5.74 7.09
N SER A 52 7.39 5.24 8.24
CA SER A 52 7.95 6.07 9.33
C SER A 52 9.23 6.78 8.89
N TYR A 53 10.13 6.06 8.21
CA TYR A 53 11.34 6.66 7.63
C TYR A 53 11.00 7.75 6.60
N THR A 54 10.05 7.47 5.71
CA THR A 54 9.61 8.42 4.68
C THR A 54 8.96 9.65 5.32
N LEU A 55 8.08 9.46 6.30
CA LEU A 55 7.42 10.53 7.03
C LEU A 55 8.43 11.43 7.75
N ALA A 56 9.43 10.85 8.41
CA ALA A 56 10.47 11.61 9.09
C ALA A 56 11.23 12.56 8.15
N ARG A 57 11.36 12.19 6.87
CA ARG A 57 12.00 13.03 5.84
C ARG A 57 11.08 14.07 5.20
N THR A 58 9.76 13.84 5.21
CA THR A 58 8.77 14.66 4.47
C THR A 58 7.72 15.26 5.37
N TYR A 59 7.89 15.23 6.70
CA TYR A 59 6.87 15.64 7.67
C TYR A 59 6.41 17.11 7.49
N ARG A 60 7.32 17.99 7.05
CA ARG A 60 7.02 19.42 6.84
C ARG A 60 6.07 19.67 5.67
N GLU A 61 6.07 18.80 4.68
CA GLU A 61 5.25 18.91 3.47
C GLU A 61 3.94 18.11 3.59
N THR A 62 3.78 17.39 4.69
CA THR A 62 2.63 16.52 4.95
C THR A 62 1.37 17.34 5.22
N SER A 63 0.29 17.00 4.51
CA SER A 63 -1.04 17.56 4.78
C SER A 63 -1.70 16.84 5.95
N TRP A 64 -1.38 17.28 7.18
CA TRP A 64 -1.88 16.65 8.42
C TRP A 64 -3.41 16.60 8.52
N ARG A 65 -4.11 17.57 7.89
CA ARG A 65 -5.58 17.55 7.81
C ARG A 65 -6.08 16.34 7.04
N VAL A 66 -5.48 16.04 5.89
CA VAL A 66 -5.86 14.86 5.08
C VAL A 66 -5.48 13.57 5.81
N VAL A 67 -4.31 13.54 6.43
CA VAL A 67 -3.86 12.41 7.25
C VAL A 67 -4.84 12.14 8.39
N GLY A 68 -5.25 13.15 9.15
CA GLY A 68 -6.19 12.99 10.25
C GLY A 68 -7.56 12.48 9.80
N ILE A 69 -8.15 13.11 8.76
CA ILE A 69 -9.46 12.71 8.23
C ILE A 69 -9.42 11.27 7.70
N SER A 70 -8.41 10.92 6.90
CA SER A 70 -8.28 9.57 6.34
C SER A 70 -8.00 8.51 7.40
N SER A 71 -7.21 8.83 8.42
CA SER A 71 -6.91 7.88 9.52
C SER A 71 -8.13 7.61 10.38
N LEU A 72 -8.94 8.64 10.69
CA LEU A 72 -10.21 8.46 11.40
C LEU A 72 -11.20 7.60 10.57
N ALA A 73 -11.33 7.90 9.27
CA ALA A 73 -12.18 7.14 8.38
C ALA A 73 -11.70 5.69 8.19
N ARG A 74 -10.40 5.44 8.37
CA ARG A 74 -9.80 4.12 8.29
C ARG A 74 -10.23 3.19 9.42
N ILE A 75 -10.59 3.71 10.59
CA ILE A 75 -10.99 2.89 11.75
C ILE A 75 -12.15 1.94 11.39
N PRO A 76 -13.34 2.41 10.94
CA PRO A 76 -14.42 1.52 10.56
C PRO A 76 -14.03 0.60 9.40
N GLY A 77 -13.26 1.09 8.43
CA GLY A 77 -12.76 0.25 7.34
C GLY A 77 -11.85 -0.88 7.82
N SER A 78 -10.97 -0.60 8.77
CA SER A 78 -10.06 -1.60 9.34
C SER A 78 -10.80 -2.65 10.18
N LEU A 79 -11.88 -2.29 10.86
CA LEU A 79 -12.75 -3.24 11.56
C LEU A 79 -13.42 -4.21 10.57
N VAL A 80 -13.96 -3.69 9.47
CA VAL A 80 -14.52 -4.53 8.39
C VAL A 80 -13.43 -5.43 7.77
N GLY A 81 -12.23 -4.92 7.53
CA GLY A 81 -11.10 -5.69 7.02
C GLY A 81 -10.67 -6.81 7.96
N ALA A 82 -10.60 -6.54 9.26
CA ALA A 82 -10.27 -7.54 10.27
C ALA A 82 -11.36 -8.62 10.39
N TRP A 83 -12.63 -8.20 10.32
CA TRP A 83 -13.76 -9.14 10.29
C TRP A 83 -13.71 -10.05 9.04
N ALA A 84 -13.38 -9.49 7.89
CA ALA A 84 -13.21 -10.28 6.67
C ALA A 84 -12.14 -11.35 6.81
N ILE A 85 -10.98 -11.04 7.40
CA ILE A 85 -9.92 -12.03 7.67
C ILE A 85 -10.43 -13.12 8.62
N ALA A 86 -11.16 -12.75 9.67
CA ALA A 86 -11.66 -13.71 10.66
C ALA A 86 -12.76 -14.63 10.11
N SER A 87 -13.49 -14.19 9.09
CA SER A 87 -14.68 -14.87 8.56
C SER A 87 -14.40 -15.71 7.31
N LEU A 88 -13.32 -15.40 6.58
CA LEU A 88 -12.97 -16.08 5.34
C LEU A 88 -12.13 -17.33 5.60
N SER A 89 -12.38 -18.39 4.82
CA SER A 89 -11.46 -19.51 4.72
C SER A 89 -10.12 -19.09 4.10
N PRO A 90 -9.03 -19.87 4.25
CA PRO A 90 -7.75 -19.56 3.61
C PRO A 90 -7.86 -19.31 2.10
N ASP A 91 -8.67 -20.12 1.40
CA ASP A 91 -8.91 -19.97 -0.04
C ASP A 91 -9.73 -18.72 -0.33
N GLY A 92 -10.77 -18.45 0.46
CA GLY A 92 -11.56 -17.24 0.38
C GLY A 92 -10.73 -15.98 0.60
N LEU A 93 -9.78 -16.02 1.53
CA LEU A 93 -8.84 -14.93 1.79
C LEU A 93 -7.89 -14.72 0.59
N SER A 94 -7.39 -15.78 -0.01
CA SER A 94 -6.54 -15.75 -1.19
C SER A 94 -7.26 -15.13 -2.39
N ILE A 95 -8.50 -15.53 -2.65
CA ILE A 95 -9.35 -14.93 -3.70
C ILE A 95 -9.59 -13.45 -3.40
N PHE A 96 -9.91 -13.11 -2.14
CA PHE A 96 -10.13 -11.73 -1.73
C PHE A 96 -8.89 -10.86 -1.94
N ILE A 97 -7.68 -11.35 -1.59
CA ILE A 97 -6.41 -10.68 -1.84
C ILE A 97 -6.20 -10.47 -3.35
N GLY A 98 -6.40 -11.50 -4.15
CA GLY A 98 -6.25 -11.43 -5.60
C GLY A 98 -7.19 -10.39 -6.23
N CYS A 99 -8.48 -10.41 -5.86
CA CYS A 99 -9.46 -9.41 -6.30
C CYS A 99 -9.10 -7.99 -5.85
N ALA A 100 -8.62 -7.83 -4.62
CA ALA A 100 -8.18 -6.55 -4.10
C ALA A 100 -6.99 -5.98 -4.86
N VAL A 101 -6.01 -6.83 -5.23
CA VAL A 101 -4.87 -6.43 -6.07
C VAL A 101 -5.35 -5.98 -7.44
N LEU A 102 -6.21 -6.76 -8.11
CA LEU A 102 -6.75 -6.43 -9.42
C LEU A 102 -7.54 -5.12 -9.37
N LEU A 103 -8.39 -4.94 -8.36
CA LEU A 103 -9.13 -3.68 -8.14
C LEU A 103 -8.16 -2.51 -7.94
N ALA A 104 -7.11 -2.69 -7.14
CA ALA A 104 -6.10 -1.68 -6.89
C ALA A 104 -5.38 -1.27 -8.18
N MET A 105 -5.01 -2.23 -9.02
CA MET A 105 -4.35 -1.99 -10.30
C MET A 105 -5.26 -1.28 -11.31
N THR A 106 -6.51 -1.71 -11.42
CA THR A 106 -7.51 -1.06 -12.29
C THR A 106 -7.79 0.38 -11.85
N LEU A 107 -8.01 0.63 -10.57
CA LEU A 107 -8.16 1.98 -10.03
C LEU A 107 -6.94 2.86 -10.28
N SER A 108 -5.74 2.30 -10.16
CA SER A 108 -4.49 3.03 -10.41
C SER A 108 -4.34 3.41 -11.89
N SER A 109 -4.79 2.55 -12.83
CA SER A 109 -4.67 2.74 -14.27
C SER A 109 -5.74 3.64 -14.88
N LEU A 110 -6.92 3.76 -14.25
CA LEU A 110 -8.07 4.51 -14.76
C LEU A 110 -7.86 6.02 -14.92
N GLY A 111 -6.71 6.58 -14.52
CA GLY A 111 -6.44 8.01 -14.67
C GLY A 111 -7.38 8.92 -13.86
N TRP A 112 -8.40 8.37 -13.19
CA TRP A 112 -9.35 9.09 -12.37
C TRP A 112 -8.65 9.78 -11.21
N SER A 113 -8.89 11.09 -11.04
CA SER A 113 -8.28 11.88 -9.96
C SER A 113 -9.34 12.76 -9.29
N PRO A 114 -10.11 12.19 -8.36
CA PRO A 114 -11.11 12.95 -7.62
C PRO A 114 -10.47 14.10 -6.84
N ARG A 115 -11.24 15.17 -6.63
CA ARG A 115 -10.77 16.30 -5.82
C ARG A 115 -10.58 15.86 -4.37
N PRO A 116 -9.56 16.36 -3.65
CA PRO A 116 -9.33 16.02 -2.24
C PRO A 116 -10.32 16.75 -1.31
N THR A 117 -11.62 16.49 -1.52
CA THR A 117 -12.68 16.95 -0.62
C THR A 117 -12.72 16.08 0.63
N THR A 118 -13.33 16.59 1.70
CA THR A 118 -13.50 15.83 2.95
C THR A 118 -14.26 14.52 2.70
N ALA A 119 -15.33 14.56 1.90
CA ALA A 119 -16.12 13.37 1.56
C ALA A 119 -15.28 12.31 0.80
N ASN A 120 -14.55 12.72 -0.25
CA ASN A 120 -13.71 11.81 -1.00
C ASN A 120 -12.57 11.24 -0.15
N THR A 121 -12.02 12.04 0.79
CA THR A 121 -10.98 11.59 1.72
C THR A 121 -11.52 10.58 2.71
N LEU A 122 -12.76 10.76 3.20
CA LEU A 122 -13.43 9.77 4.07
C LEU A 122 -13.67 8.45 3.33
N ILE A 123 -14.24 8.50 2.12
CA ILE A 123 -14.50 7.29 1.30
C ILE A 123 -13.18 6.54 1.03
N ALA A 124 -12.14 7.26 0.62
CA ALA A 124 -10.84 6.63 0.38
C ALA A 124 -10.19 6.12 1.66
N GLY A 125 -10.39 6.79 2.80
CA GLY A 125 -9.94 6.34 4.11
C GLY A 125 -10.59 5.01 4.50
N VAL A 126 -11.91 4.88 4.37
CA VAL A 126 -12.64 3.63 4.63
C VAL A 126 -12.15 2.52 3.68
N ALA A 127 -12.11 2.79 2.37
CA ALA A 127 -11.64 1.81 1.39
C ALA A 127 -10.18 1.40 1.66
N SER A 128 -9.32 2.36 2.00
CA SER A 128 -7.93 2.11 2.41
C SER A 128 -7.84 1.28 3.71
N GLY A 129 -8.80 1.45 4.62
CA GLY A 129 -8.90 0.66 5.85
C GLY A 129 -9.25 -0.79 5.57
N ILE A 130 -10.29 -1.03 4.78
CA ILE A 130 -10.72 -2.38 4.39
C ILE A 130 -9.56 -3.10 3.69
N LEU A 131 -9.08 -2.57 2.57
CA LEU A 131 -8.03 -3.17 1.77
C LEU A 131 -6.69 -3.25 2.53
N GLY A 132 -6.33 -2.19 3.25
CA GLY A 132 -5.05 -2.11 3.97
C GLY A 132 -4.96 -3.08 5.12
N THR A 133 -6.03 -3.32 5.86
CA THR A 133 -6.04 -4.25 7.00
C THR A 133 -6.12 -5.69 6.52
N SER A 134 -6.95 -6.00 5.51
CA SER A 134 -7.12 -7.36 5.02
C SER A 134 -6.01 -7.83 4.08
N THR A 135 -5.46 -6.94 3.26
CA THR A 135 -4.50 -7.31 2.20
C THR A 135 -3.18 -6.55 2.23
N SER A 136 -3.00 -5.62 3.19
CA SER A 136 -1.88 -4.66 3.24
C SER A 136 -1.79 -3.71 2.03
N ILE A 137 -2.82 -3.67 1.15
CA ILE A 137 -2.85 -2.87 -0.09
C ILE A 137 -3.77 -1.64 0.07
N GLY A 138 -3.59 -0.88 1.14
CA GLY A 138 -4.41 0.31 1.41
C GLY A 138 -4.06 1.56 0.59
N GLY A 139 -3.03 1.49 -0.25
CA GLY A 139 -2.49 2.66 -0.95
C GLY A 139 -3.32 3.23 -2.09
N PRO A 140 -3.87 2.44 -3.03
CA PRO A 140 -4.52 2.93 -4.23
C PRO A 140 -5.63 3.95 -3.98
N PRO A 141 -6.59 3.74 -3.07
CA PRO A 141 -7.64 4.72 -2.82
C PRO A 141 -7.10 6.08 -2.38
N MET A 142 -6.09 6.08 -1.52
CA MET A 142 -5.48 7.32 -1.04
C MET A 142 -4.63 8.01 -2.11
N ALA A 143 -3.88 7.24 -2.90
CA ALA A 143 -3.07 7.77 -4.00
C ALA A 143 -3.93 8.48 -5.06
N LEU A 144 -5.14 7.98 -5.35
CA LEU A 144 -6.08 8.60 -6.30
C LEU A 144 -6.45 10.02 -5.90
N ILE A 145 -6.73 10.25 -4.62
CA ILE A 145 -7.11 11.58 -4.11
C ILE A 145 -5.91 12.54 -4.14
N MET A 146 -4.71 12.01 -3.91
CA MET A 146 -3.49 12.81 -3.82
C MET A 146 -2.82 13.08 -5.17
N LYS A 147 -3.35 12.55 -6.29
CA LYS A 147 -2.82 12.80 -7.66
C LYS A 147 -2.71 14.30 -8.01
N ARG A 148 -3.48 15.17 -7.34
CA ARG A 148 -3.47 16.62 -7.56
C ARG A 148 -2.52 17.40 -6.65
N PHE A 149 -1.86 16.73 -5.70
CA PHE A 149 -0.88 17.37 -4.83
C PHE A 149 0.49 17.37 -5.50
N ASP A 150 1.34 18.31 -5.05
CA ASP A 150 2.75 18.28 -5.41
C ASP A 150 3.41 16.95 -4.98
N PRO A 151 4.44 16.49 -5.70
CA PRO A 151 5.08 15.20 -5.41
C PRO A 151 5.52 15.03 -3.98
N ASN A 152 6.16 16.02 -3.39
CA ASN A 152 6.65 15.97 -2.02
C ASN A 152 5.51 15.91 -1.01
N ARG A 153 4.47 16.74 -1.24
CA ARG A 153 3.26 16.75 -0.42
C ARG A 153 2.51 15.42 -0.51
N THR A 154 2.46 14.82 -1.70
CA THR A 154 1.88 13.48 -1.91
C THR A 154 2.62 12.44 -1.10
N ARG A 155 3.97 12.41 -1.17
CA ARG A 155 4.82 11.50 -0.41
C ARG A 155 4.61 11.61 1.09
N GLY A 156 4.70 12.82 1.62
CA GLY A 156 4.54 13.08 3.04
C GLY A 156 3.15 12.69 3.53
N THR A 157 2.11 13.08 2.80
CA THR A 157 0.73 12.78 3.17
C THR A 157 0.42 11.29 3.09
N LEU A 158 0.90 10.56 2.06
CA LEU A 158 0.79 9.11 1.97
C LEU A 158 1.55 8.43 3.11
N ALA A 159 2.79 8.84 3.37
CA ALA A 159 3.58 8.27 4.46
C ALA A 159 2.88 8.46 5.82
N GLY A 160 2.37 9.66 6.11
CA GLY A 160 1.61 9.93 7.33
C GLY A 160 0.34 9.08 7.44
N THR A 161 -0.41 8.96 6.35
CA THR A 161 -1.60 8.10 6.28
C THR A 161 -1.26 6.63 6.50
N PHE A 162 -0.13 6.17 5.96
CA PHE A 162 0.31 4.78 6.15
C PHE A 162 0.81 4.53 7.56
N VAL A 163 1.58 5.43 8.16
CA VAL A 163 2.03 5.27 9.55
C VAL A 163 0.84 5.13 10.49
N LEU A 164 -0.07 6.11 10.48
CA LEU A 164 -1.25 6.06 11.35
C LEU A 164 -2.18 4.90 10.96
N GLY A 165 -2.38 4.68 9.67
CA GLY A 165 -3.26 3.62 9.19
C GLY A 165 -2.75 2.22 9.49
N THR A 166 -1.45 1.95 9.37
CA THR A 166 -0.87 0.65 9.75
C THR A 166 -0.88 0.44 11.26
N LEU A 167 -0.64 1.49 12.05
CA LEU A 167 -0.78 1.41 13.51
C LEU A 167 -2.22 1.05 13.90
N ILE A 168 -3.23 1.71 13.30
CA ILE A 168 -4.65 1.39 13.54
C ILE A 168 -4.93 -0.07 13.16
N SER A 169 -4.48 -0.51 11.98
CA SER A 169 -4.67 -1.88 11.52
C SER A 169 -4.02 -2.91 12.44
N LEU A 170 -2.77 -2.68 12.86
CA LEU A 170 -2.06 -3.58 13.77
C LEU A 170 -2.73 -3.63 15.16
N ILE A 171 -3.17 -2.50 15.69
CA ILE A 171 -3.91 -2.45 16.96
C ILE A 171 -5.20 -3.28 16.84
N ILE A 172 -6.00 -3.08 15.80
CA ILE A 172 -7.24 -3.83 15.59
C ILE A 172 -6.96 -5.33 15.43
N LEU A 173 -5.95 -5.72 14.66
CA LEU A 173 -5.57 -7.13 14.46
C LEU A 173 -5.09 -7.77 15.78
N THR A 174 -4.34 -7.03 16.60
CA THR A 174 -3.90 -7.49 17.93
C THR A 174 -5.10 -7.74 18.85
N PHE A 175 -6.04 -6.80 18.92
CA PHE A 175 -7.24 -6.96 19.76
C PHE A 175 -8.14 -8.11 19.30
N ASN A 176 -8.13 -8.45 18.02
CA ASN A 176 -8.86 -9.59 17.47
C ASN A 176 -8.06 -10.92 17.54
N GLY A 177 -6.87 -10.93 18.15
CA GLY A 177 -6.04 -12.13 18.27
C GLY A 177 -5.52 -12.69 16.94
N GLN A 178 -5.45 -11.86 15.90
CA GLN A 178 -5.06 -12.26 14.54
C GLN A 178 -3.55 -12.11 14.29
N ILE A 179 -2.79 -11.66 15.29
CA ILE A 179 -1.34 -11.56 15.21
C ILE A 179 -0.71 -12.76 15.90
N SER A 180 0.07 -13.54 15.14
CA SER A 180 0.84 -14.66 15.65
C SER A 180 2.27 -14.24 16.01
N ASP A 181 2.84 -14.89 17.04
CA ASP A 181 4.26 -14.70 17.40
C ASP A 181 5.20 -15.04 16.24
N THR A 182 4.83 -16.01 15.41
CA THR A 182 5.57 -16.34 14.19
C THR A 182 5.62 -15.18 13.21
N GLN A 183 4.54 -14.43 13.03
CA GLN A 183 4.50 -13.27 12.15
C GLN A 183 5.40 -12.15 12.66
N VAL A 184 5.41 -11.91 13.97
CA VAL A 184 6.23 -10.87 14.62
C VAL A 184 7.71 -11.24 14.56
N THR A 185 8.06 -12.47 14.90
CA THR A 185 9.46 -12.96 14.85
C THR A 185 10.01 -12.97 13.43
N THR A 186 9.19 -13.38 12.45
CA THR A 186 9.54 -13.33 11.04
C THR A 186 9.74 -11.88 10.58
N ALA A 187 8.87 -10.95 10.97
CA ALA A 187 9.03 -9.52 10.65
C ALA A 187 10.32 -8.95 11.26
N ALA A 188 10.64 -9.31 12.50
CA ALA A 188 11.88 -8.91 13.15
C ALA A 188 13.11 -9.45 12.44
N ALA A 189 13.08 -10.70 11.96
CA ALA A 189 14.16 -11.32 11.20
C ALA A 189 14.37 -10.63 9.82
N TYR A 190 13.29 -10.20 9.16
CA TYR A 190 13.37 -9.49 7.89
C TYR A 190 13.66 -7.98 8.02
N PHE A 191 13.56 -7.42 9.22
CA PHE A 191 13.81 -5.99 9.45
C PHE A 191 15.18 -5.51 8.95
N PRO A 192 16.32 -6.17 9.23
CA PRO A 192 17.62 -5.76 8.70
C PRO A 192 17.64 -5.75 7.17
N LEU A 193 16.99 -6.73 6.53
CA LEU A 193 16.91 -6.82 5.08
C LEU A 193 16.13 -5.65 4.48
N VAL A 194 15.06 -5.21 5.16
CA VAL A 194 14.28 -4.02 4.77
C VAL A 194 15.11 -2.75 4.88
N VAL A 195 15.91 -2.60 5.94
CA VAL A 195 16.81 -1.45 6.10
C VAL A 195 17.84 -1.42 4.98
N VAL A 196 18.47 -2.56 4.67
CA VAL A 196 19.41 -2.69 3.55
C VAL A 196 18.71 -2.38 2.22
N GLY A 197 17.51 -2.92 2.01
CA GLY A 197 16.68 -2.65 0.83
C GLY A 197 16.33 -1.16 0.66
N LEU A 198 16.00 -0.47 1.75
CA LEU A 198 15.74 0.98 1.74
C LEU A 198 16.98 1.79 1.32
N ILE A 199 18.13 1.43 1.86
CA ILE A 199 19.42 2.08 1.51
C ILE A 199 19.73 1.80 0.05
N ALA A 200 19.65 0.56 -0.39
CA ALA A 200 19.88 0.15 -1.77
C ALA A 200 18.91 0.82 -2.74
N ALA A 201 17.62 0.87 -2.42
CA ALA A 201 16.61 1.54 -3.23
C ALA A 201 16.87 3.04 -3.38
N ASN A 202 17.32 3.70 -2.32
CA ASN A 202 17.67 5.12 -2.37
C ASN A 202 18.87 5.39 -3.30
N TYR A 203 19.79 4.43 -3.38
CA TYR A 203 20.95 4.52 -4.26
C TYR A 203 20.60 4.13 -5.71
N LEU A 204 19.84 3.06 -5.89
CA LEU A 204 19.47 2.51 -7.19
C LEU A 204 18.44 3.38 -7.94
N ASN A 205 17.61 4.14 -7.23
CA ASN A 205 16.63 5.06 -7.82
C ASN A 205 17.23 6.11 -8.77
N ARG A 206 18.54 6.28 -8.76
CA ARG A 206 19.28 7.15 -9.69
C ARG A 206 19.46 6.53 -11.08
N PHE A 207 19.45 5.19 -11.17
CA PHE A 207 19.85 4.45 -12.37
C PHE A 207 18.68 3.71 -13.05
N ILE A 208 17.56 3.55 -12.38
CA ILE A 208 16.42 2.76 -12.89
C ILE A 208 15.41 3.67 -13.57
N ASP A 209 15.04 3.31 -14.79
CA ASP A 209 13.90 3.89 -15.47
C ASP A 209 12.60 3.50 -14.73
N ARG A 210 11.98 4.51 -14.14
CA ARG A 210 10.77 4.34 -13.32
C ARG A 210 9.56 3.88 -14.11
N GLN A 211 9.50 4.18 -15.40
CA GLN A 211 8.40 3.69 -16.26
C GLN A 211 8.50 2.19 -16.47
N LEU A 212 9.72 1.70 -16.73
CA LEU A 212 9.99 0.27 -16.85
C LEU A 212 9.69 -0.45 -15.53
N LEU A 213 10.18 0.10 -14.41
CA LEU A 213 9.92 -0.45 -13.08
C LEU A 213 8.41 -0.54 -12.79
N ASN A 214 7.67 0.54 -13.05
CA ASN A 214 6.22 0.57 -12.80
C ASN A 214 5.47 -0.46 -13.67
N ARG A 215 5.86 -0.64 -14.94
CA ARG A 215 5.29 -1.68 -15.80
C ARG A 215 5.58 -3.08 -15.28
N ILE A 216 6.82 -3.36 -14.88
CA ILE A 216 7.21 -4.65 -14.28
C ILE A 216 6.39 -4.92 -13.02
N VAL A 217 6.27 -3.92 -12.13
CA VAL A 217 5.47 -4.02 -10.89
C VAL A 217 4.02 -4.39 -11.20
N ILE A 218 3.40 -3.71 -12.16
CA ILE A 218 2.00 -3.97 -12.55
C ILE A 218 1.86 -5.38 -13.13
N ILE A 219 2.75 -5.80 -14.03
CA ILE A 219 2.71 -7.14 -14.64
C ILE A 219 2.88 -8.21 -13.56
N VAL A 220 3.88 -8.09 -12.71
CA VAL A 220 4.14 -9.05 -11.62
C VAL A 220 2.97 -9.11 -10.64
N ALA A 221 2.41 -7.95 -10.24
CA ALA A 221 1.28 -7.91 -9.32
C ALA A 221 0.02 -8.56 -9.92
N ILE A 222 -0.27 -8.28 -11.20
CA ILE A 222 -1.43 -8.87 -11.89
C ILE A 222 -1.24 -10.38 -12.08
N SER A 223 -0.07 -10.83 -12.54
CA SER A 223 0.19 -12.26 -12.76
C SER A 223 0.13 -13.05 -11.45
N ALA A 224 0.69 -12.54 -10.36
CA ALA A 224 0.63 -13.16 -9.06
C ALA A 224 -0.81 -13.17 -8.49
N ALA A 225 -1.58 -12.11 -8.68
CA ALA A 225 -2.98 -12.05 -8.26
C ALA A 225 -3.86 -13.04 -9.04
N LEU A 226 -3.65 -13.17 -10.35
CA LEU A 226 -4.37 -14.16 -11.17
C LEU A 226 -4.00 -15.58 -10.77
N MET A 227 -2.71 -15.85 -10.53
CA MET A 227 -2.24 -17.16 -10.09
C MET A 227 -2.87 -17.53 -8.74
N LEU A 228 -2.93 -16.60 -7.80
CA LEU A 228 -3.55 -16.79 -6.49
C LEU A 228 -5.04 -17.15 -6.60
N ILE A 229 -5.78 -16.45 -7.48
CA ILE A 229 -7.21 -16.72 -7.71
C ILE A 229 -7.41 -18.08 -8.35
N VAL A 230 -6.59 -18.42 -9.35
CA VAL A 230 -6.71 -19.70 -10.06
C VAL A 230 -6.38 -20.87 -9.14
N GLU A 231 -5.32 -20.78 -8.36
CA GLU A 231 -4.92 -21.81 -7.39
C GLU A 231 -6.02 -22.05 -6.36
N SER A 232 -6.57 -20.99 -5.78
CA SER A 232 -7.64 -21.08 -4.77
C SER A 232 -9.02 -21.45 -5.34
N ALA A 233 -9.23 -21.35 -6.65
CA ALA A 233 -10.48 -21.75 -7.29
C ALA A 233 -10.46 -23.20 -7.81
N LEU A 234 -9.27 -23.79 -7.96
CA LEU A 234 -9.07 -25.16 -8.47
C LEU A 234 -8.87 -26.21 -7.35
N LEU A 235 -8.61 -25.77 -6.11
CA LEU A 235 -8.49 -26.59 -4.91
C LEU A 235 -9.81 -26.62 -4.13
#